data_a7766bf9cea61e25afaa2a680bcb8820
#
_entry.id   a7766bf9cea61e25afaa2a680bcb8820
#
_cell.length_a   1.000
_cell.length_b   1.000
_cell.length_c   1.000
_cell.angle_alpha   90.00
_cell.angle_beta   90.00
_cell.angle_gamma   90.00
#
_symmetry.space_group_name_H-M   'P 1'
#
loop_
_entity.id
_entity.type
_entity.pdbx_description
1 polymer ?
#
loop_
_entity_poly.entity_id
_entity_poly.type
_entity_poly.pdbx_seq_one_letter_code
_entity_poly.pdbx_strand_id
1 'polypeptide(L)'
;MSNELLEGIRRSGKSEIAVVGPKGCGKTTFARAFAGSLSGGAVFAEGESVRAELAEGGVSVAEYASAAELPQTCGCAVLVTSDGSFGRPRGEVIAEEESAVKSLRDCGIAFIIVVNGAAGELCGALEEKYGCAAISVNCAAESDYSAVEEGLLFSLPVTSLEIDLPDWMCVLPAESKIISEILEKVRAVSPKICCARDCPLMEDAFVEGDVYCEASEVNPASGCAHYSFAAKEGMFYSVLSEECGADISDDLRLMAYVRSMKEAKKFYDKFRGALASADENGYGVVYPKEEDMVLQPPELVRRGTRTSVKLKADASSYHLIKIDVHSEVCPVSGESARSEEIARGIVDSYEKDAEALWNTDMF
;
A
#
# COMPACT_ATOMS: atom_id res chain seq x y z
N MET A 1 18.24 -6.17 -21.03
CA MET A 1 17.90 -7.40 -20.25
C MET A 1 19.14 -8.03 -19.61
N SER A 2 20.18 -8.46 -20.34
CA SER A 2 21.36 -9.08 -19.70
C SER A 2 22.00 -8.23 -18.61
N ASN A 3 22.18 -6.92 -18.83
CA ASN A 3 22.73 -6.00 -17.82
C ASN A 3 21.82 -5.84 -16.60
N GLU A 4 20.51 -5.79 -16.79
CA GLU A 4 19.51 -5.69 -15.71
C GLU A 4 19.49 -6.95 -14.85
N LEU A 5 19.56 -8.14 -15.47
CA LEU A 5 19.68 -9.41 -14.76
C LEU A 5 20.94 -9.45 -13.88
N LEU A 6 22.10 -9.08 -14.45
CA LEU A 6 23.35 -9.06 -13.72
C LEU A 6 23.36 -8.02 -12.59
N GLU A 7 22.71 -6.87 -12.79
CA GLU A 7 22.53 -5.85 -11.77
C GLU A 7 21.64 -6.34 -10.63
N GLY A 8 20.51 -6.97 -10.95
CA GLY A 8 19.59 -7.54 -9.96
C GLY A 8 20.25 -8.63 -9.09
N ILE A 9 21.06 -9.50 -9.69
CA ILE A 9 21.81 -10.51 -8.95
C ILE A 9 22.83 -9.85 -8.00
N ARG A 10 23.58 -8.86 -8.47
CA ARG A 10 24.59 -8.14 -7.66
C ARG A 10 23.96 -7.38 -6.51
N ARG A 11 22.80 -6.76 -6.72
CA ARG A 11 22.08 -6.06 -5.67
C ARG A 11 21.74 -6.96 -4.49
N SER A 12 21.43 -8.21 -4.74
CA SER A 12 21.19 -9.21 -3.68
C SER A 12 22.47 -9.69 -2.96
N GLY A 13 23.63 -9.12 -3.30
CA GLY A 13 24.93 -9.55 -2.76
C GLY A 13 25.39 -10.91 -3.29
N LYS A 14 24.82 -11.32 -4.41
CA LYS A 14 25.11 -12.61 -5.08
C LYS A 14 25.97 -12.40 -6.32
N SER A 15 26.61 -13.46 -6.76
CA SER A 15 27.56 -13.40 -7.89
C SER A 15 27.51 -14.62 -8.80
N GLU A 16 26.46 -15.44 -8.68
CA GLU A 16 26.42 -16.69 -9.43
C GLU A 16 25.01 -17.05 -9.90
N ILE A 17 24.94 -17.52 -11.15
CA ILE A 17 23.79 -18.19 -11.75
C ILE A 17 24.10 -19.68 -11.80
N ALA A 18 23.35 -20.48 -11.06
CA ALA A 18 23.53 -21.91 -11.02
C ALA A 18 22.79 -22.62 -12.15
N VAL A 19 23.38 -23.61 -12.76
CA VAL A 19 22.72 -24.53 -13.71
C VAL A 19 22.66 -25.90 -13.07
N VAL A 20 21.46 -26.38 -12.82
CA VAL A 20 21.20 -27.67 -12.15
C VAL A 20 20.25 -28.52 -12.98
N GLY A 21 20.05 -29.77 -12.62
CA GLY A 21 19.07 -30.67 -13.23
C GLY A 21 19.57 -32.10 -13.39
N PRO A 22 18.74 -33.00 -13.92
CA PRO A 22 19.08 -34.41 -14.13
C PRO A 22 20.26 -34.61 -15.06
N LYS A 23 20.98 -35.72 -14.89
CA LYS A 23 22.09 -36.09 -15.78
C LYS A 23 21.56 -36.35 -17.19
N GLY A 24 22.32 -35.93 -18.22
CA GLY A 24 22.00 -36.20 -19.63
C GLY A 24 20.90 -35.29 -20.24
N CYS A 25 20.41 -34.28 -19.52
CA CYS A 25 19.41 -33.32 -20.03
C CYS A 25 20.01 -32.11 -20.77
N GLY A 26 21.33 -32.07 -20.99
CA GLY A 26 22.00 -31.01 -21.75
C GLY A 26 22.46 -29.80 -20.92
N LYS A 27 22.60 -29.93 -19.61
CA LYS A 27 23.10 -28.87 -18.70
C LYS A 27 24.36 -28.18 -19.15
N THR A 28 25.39 -29.00 -19.46
CA THR A 28 26.71 -28.51 -19.88
C THR A 28 26.65 -27.71 -21.17
N THR A 29 25.86 -28.20 -22.14
CA THR A 29 25.64 -27.50 -23.41
C THR A 29 24.90 -26.18 -23.19
N PHE A 30 23.83 -26.22 -22.39
CA PHE A 30 23.07 -25.03 -22.02
C PHE A 30 23.97 -24.01 -21.30
N ALA A 31 24.71 -24.42 -20.26
CA ALA A 31 25.54 -23.51 -19.47
C ALA A 31 26.58 -22.78 -20.32
N ARG A 32 27.18 -23.46 -21.26
CA ARG A 32 28.18 -22.87 -22.20
C ARG A 32 27.51 -21.86 -23.15
N ALA A 33 26.41 -22.25 -23.77
CA ALA A 33 25.71 -21.40 -24.72
C ALA A 33 25.10 -20.16 -24.05
N PHE A 34 24.47 -20.36 -22.90
CA PHE A 34 23.85 -19.28 -22.12
C PHE A 34 24.91 -18.30 -21.57
N ALA A 35 26.03 -18.79 -21.04
CA ALA A 35 27.12 -17.90 -20.62
C ALA A 35 27.70 -17.09 -21.79
N GLY A 36 27.76 -17.67 -22.98
CA GLY A 36 28.18 -16.98 -24.21
C GLY A 36 27.19 -15.89 -24.63
N SER A 37 25.86 -16.09 -24.45
CA SER A 37 24.86 -15.10 -24.79
C SER A 37 24.86 -13.89 -23.85
N LEU A 38 25.11 -14.09 -22.56
CA LEU A 38 25.10 -13.03 -21.55
C LEU A 38 26.20 -11.98 -21.70
N SER A 39 27.38 -12.38 -22.19
CA SER A 39 28.57 -11.49 -22.12
C SER A 39 29.36 -11.33 -23.40
N GLY A 40 29.04 -12.06 -24.47
CA GLY A 40 29.84 -12.04 -25.70
C GLY A 40 31.29 -12.55 -25.56
N GLY A 41 31.70 -12.93 -24.35
CA GLY A 41 33.05 -13.37 -24.05
C GLY A 41 33.16 -14.00 -22.66
N ALA A 42 32.62 -15.20 -22.48
CA ALA A 42 32.77 -15.95 -21.24
C ALA A 42 34.12 -16.66 -21.17
N VAL A 43 34.79 -16.58 -20.04
CA VAL A 43 36.01 -17.34 -19.76
C VAL A 43 35.60 -18.62 -19.02
N PHE A 44 35.88 -19.77 -19.66
CA PHE A 44 35.57 -21.08 -19.09
C PHE A 44 36.73 -21.61 -18.27
N ALA A 45 36.45 -22.05 -17.04
CA ALA A 45 37.41 -22.78 -16.24
C ALA A 45 37.57 -24.23 -16.77
N GLU A 46 38.80 -24.78 -16.77
CA GLU A 46 39.07 -26.18 -17.13
C GLU A 46 38.59 -27.10 -16.00
N GLY A 47 37.71 -28.04 -16.30
CA GLY A 47 37.20 -29.04 -15.36
C GLY A 47 36.03 -29.86 -15.91
N GLU A 48 35.56 -30.86 -15.13
CA GLU A 48 34.41 -31.70 -15.51
C GLU A 48 33.08 -30.92 -15.49
N SER A 49 32.98 -29.87 -14.69
CA SER A 49 31.80 -28.97 -14.62
C SER A 49 32.12 -27.62 -15.26
N VAL A 50 31.14 -27.08 -16.00
CA VAL A 50 31.27 -25.77 -16.63
C VAL A 50 31.18 -24.68 -15.56
N ARG A 51 32.21 -23.84 -15.50
CA ARG A 51 32.18 -22.57 -14.80
C ARG A 51 32.65 -21.48 -15.75
N ALA A 52 31.83 -20.51 -15.99
CA ALA A 52 32.10 -19.40 -16.88
C ALA A 52 32.02 -18.09 -16.09
N GLU A 53 33.10 -17.34 -16.06
CA GLU A 53 33.12 -15.97 -15.56
C GLU A 53 32.72 -15.03 -16.69
N LEU A 54 31.72 -14.17 -16.43
CA LEU A 54 31.25 -13.21 -17.41
C LEU A 54 32.19 -12.00 -17.43
N ALA A 55 32.55 -11.55 -18.64
CA ALA A 55 33.49 -10.45 -18.84
C ALA A 55 33.05 -9.15 -18.19
N GLU A 56 31.75 -8.92 -18.10
CA GLU A 56 31.16 -7.76 -17.46
C GLU A 56 30.44 -8.18 -16.18
N GLY A 57 30.87 -7.63 -15.04
CA GLY A 57 30.05 -7.55 -13.87
C GLY A 57 30.29 -8.49 -12.71
N GLY A 58 31.32 -9.34 -12.73
CA GLY A 58 31.66 -10.18 -11.56
C GLY A 58 30.60 -11.23 -11.22
N VAL A 59 29.79 -11.65 -12.19
CA VAL A 59 28.80 -12.73 -12.08
C VAL A 59 29.34 -13.92 -12.87
N SER A 60 29.17 -15.14 -12.36
CA SER A 60 29.54 -16.36 -13.02
C SER A 60 28.33 -17.26 -13.29
N VAL A 61 28.41 -18.07 -14.34
CA VAL A 61 27.48 -19.17 -14.60
C VAL A 61 28.17 -20.47 -14.25
N ALA A 62 27.61 -21.26 -13.35
CA ALA A 62 28.25 -22.51 -12.91
C ALA A 62 27.28 -23.69 -12.94
N GLU A 63 27.75 -24.83 -13.47
CA GLU A 63 27.01 -26.10 -13.47
C GLU A 63 27.26 -26.87 -12.17
N TYR A 64 26.18 -27.36 -11.57
CA TYR A 64 26.19 -28.16 -10.35
C TYR A 64 25.57 -29.55 -10.59
N ALA A 65 26.13 -30.55 -9.93
CA ALA A 65 25.61 -31.92 -9.99
C ALA A 65 24.26 -32.03 -9.25
N SER A 66 24.11 -31.29 -8.17
CA SER A 66 22.90 -31.28 -7.34
C SER A 66 22.54 -29.87 -6.85
N ALA A 67 21.27 -29.58 -6.75
CA ALA A 67 20.81 -28.34 -6.16
C ALA A 67 21.12 -28.22 -4.64
N ALA A 68 21.44 -29.31 -3.98
CA ALA A 68 21.87 -29.33 -2.58
C ALA A 68 23.32 -28.82 -2.36
N GLU A 69 24.11 -28.72 -3.43
CA GLU A 69 25.51 -28.28 -3.39
C GLU A 69 25.69 -26.79 -3.72
N LEU A 70 24.59 -26.04 -3.85
CA LEU A 70 24.64 -24.64 -4.28
C LEU A 70 25.28 -23.76 -3.20
N PRO A 71 26.25 -22.90 -3.59
CA PRO A 71 26.88 -21.98 -2.66
C PRO A 71 25.93 -20.84 -2.23
N GLN A 72 26.26 -20.21 -1.12
CA GLN A 72 25.51 -19.02 -0.67
C GLN A 72 25.64 -17.83 -1.63
N THR A 73 26.61 -17.85 -2.53
CA THR A 73 26.81 -16.84 -3.59
C THR A 73 25.81 -16.97 -4.75
N CYS A 74 25.06 -18.07 -4.81
CA CYS A 74 24.04 -18.28 -5.83
C CYS A 74 22.89 -17.29 -5.69
N GLY A 75 22.62 -16.52 -6.74
CA GLY A 75 21.53 -15.53 -6.79
C GLY A 75 20.25 -16.09 -7.39
N CYS A 76 20.41 -16.88 -8.46
CA CYS A 76 19.30 -17.57 -9.12
C CYS A 76 19.80 -18.84 -9.78
N ALA A 77 18.87 -19.72 -10.17
CA ALA A 77 19.19 -21.01 -10.77
C ALA A 77 18.37 -21.29 -12.03
N VAL A 78 18.96 -22.04 -12.95
CA VAL A 78 18.26 -22.62 -14.09
C VAL A 78 18.21 -24.13 -13.89
N LEU A 79 17.01 -24.68 -13.79
CA LEU A 79 16.79 -26.12 -13.77
C LEU A 79 16.63 -26.63 -15.21
N VAL A 80 17.65 -27.27 -15.76
CA VAL A 80 17.59 -27.85 -17.11
C VAL A 80 17.00 -29.25 -17.04
N THR A 81 15.89 -29.46 -17.74
CA THR A 81 15.21 -30.75 -17.88
C THR A 81 15.07 -31.12 -19.37
N SER A 82 14.50 -32.27 -19.68
CA SER A 82 14.32 -32.75 -21.05
C SER A 82 12.88 -33.23 -21.27
N ASP A 83 12.40 -33.09 -22.49
CA ASP A 83 11.12 -33.64 -22.94
C ASP A 83 11.20 -35.17 -23.22
N GLY A 84 12.38 -35.76 -23.13
CA GLY A 84 12.62 -37.15 -23.45
C GLY A 84 13.15 -37.41 -24.86
N SER A 85 13.28 -36.36 -25.69
CA SER A 85 13.85 -36.49 -27.03
C SER A 85 15.38 -36.64 -27.06
N PHE A 86 16.05 -36.30 -25.95
CA PHE A 86 17.51 -36.38 -25.81
C PHE A 86 17.93 -37.34 -24.71
N GLY A 87 18.42 -38.50 -25.07
CA GLY A 87 19.18 -39.41 -24.25
C GLY A 87 18.47 -40.21 -23.17
N ARG A 88 17.50 -39.61 -22.43
CA ARG A 88 16.77 -40.29 -21.34
C ARG A 88 15.27 -40.09 -21.49
N PRO A 89 14.46 -41.15 -21.30
CA PRO A 89 13.00 -41.04 -21.31
C PRO A 89 12.49 -40.08 -20.21
N ARG A 90 11.45 -39.29 -20.51
CA ARG A 90 10.85 -38.34 -19.57
C ARG A 90 10.53 -38.94 -18.21
N GLY A 91 9.99 -40.16 -18.18
CA GLY A 91 9.63 -40.87 -16.94
C GLY A 91 10.77 -41.08 -15.93
N GLU A 92 11.99 -41.20 -16.44
CA GLU A 92 13.18 -41.37 -15.57
C GLU A 92 13.71 -40.03 -15.01
N VAL A 93 13.39 -38.93 -15.70
CA VAL A 93 13.87 -37.59 -15.37
C VAL A 93 13.02 -36.92 -14.28
N ILE A 94 11.71 -37.25 -14.20
CA ILE A 94 10.75 -36.59 -13.34
C ILE A 94 11.15 -36.61 -11.85
N ALA A 95 11.61 -37.79 -11.35
CA ALA A 95 11.96 -37.91 -9.93
C ALA A 95 13.20 -37.06 -9.55
N GLU A 96 14.18 -36.97 -10.43
CA GLU A 96 15.37 -36.13 -10.23
C GLU A 96 15.01 -34.63 -10.35
N GLU A 97 14.09 -34.28 -11.25
CA GLU A 97 13.55 -32.94 -11.43
C GLU A 97 12.79 -32.46 -10.17
N GLU A 98 11.88 -33.29 -9.64
CA GLU A 98 11.14 -32.99 -8.41
C GLU A 98 12.07 -32.82 -7.21
N SER A 99 13.09 -33.64 -7.09
CA SER A 99 14.09 -33.52 -6.04
C SER A 99 14.91 -32.23 -6.17
N ALA A 100 15.27 -31.83 -7.40
CA ALA A 100 15.98 -30.58 -7.64
C ALA A 100 15.11 -29.36 -7.33
N VAL A 101 13.84 -29.35 -7.75
CA VAL A 101 12.87 -28.28 -7.43
C VAL A 101 12.70 -28.14 -5.93
N LYS A 102 12.55 -29.26 -5.22
CA LYS A 102 12.42 -29.25 -3.76
C LYS A 102 13.64 -28.62 -3.10
N SER A 103 14.84 -29.04 -3.50
CA SER A 103 16.10 -28.52 -2.95
C SER A 103 16.27 -27.02 -3.23
N LEU A 104 15.90 -26.54 -4.42
CA LEU A 104 15.97 -25.10 -4.76
C LEU A 104 15.00 -24.28 -3.89
N ARG A 105 13.79 -24.77 -3.64
CA ARG A 105 12.82 -24.13 -2.75
C ARG A 105 13.27 -24.13 -1.29
N ASP A 106 13.81 -25.25 -0.81
CA ASP A 106 14.32 -25.38 0.56
C ASP A 106 15.48 -24.40 0.81
N CYS A 107 16.28 -24.13 -0.24
CA CYS A 107 17.36 -23.13 -0.20
C CYS A 107 16.88 -21.67 -0.41
N GLY A 108 15.62 -21.45 -0.77
CA GLY A 108 15.07 -20.11 -1.05
C GLY A 108 15.68 -19.45 -2.28
N ILE A 109 16.17 -20.23 -3.26
CA ILE A 109 16.81 -19.73 -4.48
C ILE A 109 15.75 -19.54 -5.57
N ALA A 110 15.69 -18.34 -6.15
CA ALA A 110 14.86 -18.05 -7.31
C ALA A 110 15.31 -18.90 -8.51
N PHE A 111 14.37 -19.54 -9.20
CA PHE A 111 14.72 -20.40 -10.33
C PHE A 111 13.66 -20.41 -11.43
N ILE A 112 14.12 -20.79 -12.62
CA ILE A 112 13.27 -21.10 -13.76
C ILE A 112 13.59 -22.52 -14.25
N ILE A 113 12.67 -23.08 -15.05
CA ILE A 113 12.87 -24.38 -15.69
C ILE A 113 13.15 -24.16 -17.17
N VAL A 114 14.20 -24.78 -17.67
CA VAL A 114 14.52 -24.84 -19.10
C VAL A 114 14.30 -26.27 -19.57
N VAL A 115 13.38 -26.44 -20.50
CA VAL A 115 13.14 -27.73 -21.18
C VAL A 115 13.98 -27.81 -22.42
N ASN A 116 14.97 -28.71 -22.43
CA ASN A 116 15.75 -28.99 -23.62
C ASN A 116 14.93 -29.83 -24.57
N GLY A 117 14.44 -29.22 -25.67
CA GLY A 117 13.56 -29.85 -26.64
C GLY A 117 12.57 -28.86 -27.22
N ALA A 118 11.60 -29.34 -27.98
CA ALA A 118 10.59 -28.53 -28.68
C ALA A 118 9.18 -28.63 -28.04
N ALA A 119 9.09 -28.95 -26.77
CA ALA A 119 7.82 -29.32 -26.11
C ALA A 119 7.15 -28.13 -25.40
N GLY A 120 6.46 -27.27 -26.16
CA GLY A 120 5.68 -26.15 -25.59
C GLY A 120 4.56 -26.58 -24.63
N GLU A 121 3.89 -27.71 -24.88
CA GLU A 121 2.84 -28.25 -23.99
C GLU A 121 3.42 -28.68 -22.62
N LEU A 122 4.65 -29.21 -22.60
CA LEU A 122 5.31 -29.59 -21.37
C LEU A 122 5.66 -28.34 -20.51
N CYS A 123 6.04 -27.24 -21.14
CA CYS A 123 6.32 -26.00 -20.40
C CYS A 123 5.12 -25.53 -19.61
N GLY A 124 3.92 -25.45 -20.24
CA GLY A 124 2.70 -25.08 -19.54
C GLY A 124 2.35 -26.00 -18.37
N ALA A 125 2.52 -27.31 -18.55
CA ALA A 125 2.29 -28.27 -17.45
C ALA A 125 3.30 -28.12 -16.30
N LEU A 126 4.53 -27.77 -16.59
CA LEU A 126 5.57 -27.52 -15.57
C LEU A 126 5.34 -26.19 -14.84
N GLU A 127 4.88 -25.16 -15.56
CA GLU A 127 4.50 -23.87 -14.95
C GLU A 127 3.33 -24.04 -13.99
N GLU A 128 2.28 -24.77 -14.39
CA GLU A 128 1.14 -25.05 -13.52
C GLU A 128 1.56 -25.88 -12.30
N LYS A 129 2.41 -26.91 -12.51
CA LYS A 129 2.85 -27.81 -11.42
C LYS A 129 3.77 -27.10 -10.42
N TYR A 130 4.71 -26.31 -10.92
CA TYR A 130 5.77 -25.74 -10.08
C TYR A 130 5.64 -24.23 -9.82
N GLY A 131 4.70 -23.52 -10.44
CA GLY A 131 4.49 -22.09 -10.23
C GLY A 131 5.70 -21.21 -10.60
N CYS A 132 6.60 -21.69 -11.48
CA CYS A 132 7.76 -20.95 -11.95
C CYS A 132 7.79 -20.96 -13.48
N ALA A 133 8.52 -20.03 -14.11
CA ALA A 133 8.63 -19.97 -15.56
C ALA A 133 9.27 -21.24 -16.12
N ALA A 134 8.70 -21.78 -17.20
CA ALA A 134 9.25 -22.91 -17.93
C ALA A 134 9.42 -22.56 -19.42
N ILE A 135 10.62 -22.66 -19.93
CA ILE A 135 11.02 -22.17 -21.24
C ILE A 135 11.60 -23.30 -22.06
N SER A 136 11.13 -23.50 -23.27
CA SER A 136 11.66 -24.49 -24.20
C SER A 136 12.84 -23.90 -24.95
N VAL A 137 13.98 -24.60 -24.91
CA VAL A 137 15.22 -24.19 -25.60
C VAL A 137 15.87 -25.40 -26.23
N ASN A 138 16.28 -25.30 -27.47
CA ASN A 138 17.12 -26.31 -28.06
C ASN A 138 18.60 -26.01 -27.77
N CYS A 139 19.16 -26.67 -26.75
CA CYS A 139 20.55 -26.42 -26.29
C CYS A 139 21.60 -26.81 -27.33
N ALA A 140 21.29 -27.61 -28.36
CA ALA A 140 22.21 -28.05 -29.38
C ALA A 140 22.25 -27.14 -30.63
N ALA A 141 21.32 -26.22 -30.75
CA ALA A 141 21.27 -25.26 -31.86
C ALA A 141 21.65 -23.85 -31.35
N GLU A 142 21.99 -22.95 -32.29
CA GLU A 142 22.04 -21.54 -31.96
C GLU A 142 20.62 -21.08 -31.59
N SER A 143 20.40 -20.85 -30.30
CA SER A 143 19.13 -20.45 -29.75
C SER A 143 19.19 -19.03 -29.20
N ASP A 144 18.09 -18.30 -29.29
CA ASP A 144 17.91 -17.04 -28.58
C ASP A 144 17.60 -17.34 -27.11
N TYR A 145 18.42 -16.79 -26.21
CA TYR A 145 18.29 -16.96 -24.76
C TYR A 145 17.55 -15.78 -24.11
N SER A 146 17.03 -14.83 -24.85
CA SER A 146 16.34 -13.65 -24.32
C SER A 146 15.18 -14.01 -23.41
N ALA A 147 14.39 -15.02 -23.77
CA ALA A 147 13.31 -15.52 -22.92
C ALA A 147 13.81 -16.12 -21.59
N VAL A 148 14.98 -16.75 -21.60
CA VAL A 148 15.61 -17.30 -20.38
C VAL A 148 16.11 -16.16 -19.48
N GLU A 149 16.71 -15.13 -20.07
CA GLU A 149 17.15 -13.94 -19.35
C GLU A 149 15.96 -13.21 -18.71
N GLU A 150 14.88 -13.04 -19.47
CA GLU A 150 13.65 -12.42 -18.99
C GLU A 150 13.00 -13.25 -17.87
N GLY A 151 12.87 -14.57 -18.06
CA GLY A 151 12.33 -15.45 -17.05
C GLY A 151 13.14 -15.43 -15.74
N LEU A 152 14.48 -15.39 -15.83
CA LEU A 152 15.35 -15.24 -14.67
C LEU A 152 15.18 -13.86 -14.02
N LEU A 153 15.14 -12.80 -14.80
CA LEU A 153 14.96 -11.43 -14.30
C LEU A 153 13.65 -11.30 -13.51
N PHE A 154 12.54 -11.81 -14.06
CA PHE A 154 11.25 -11.80 -13.39
C PHE A 154 11.14 -12.81 -12.23
N SER A 155 12.05 -13.78 -12.12
CA SER A 155 12.13 -14.67 -10.96
C SER A 155 12.87 -14.05 -9.76
N LEU A 156 13.58 -12.93 -9.95
CA LEU A 156 14.31 -12.27 -8.88
C LEU A 156 13.34 -11.75 -7.79
N PRO A 157 13.79 -11.77 -6.53
CA PRO A 157 12.93 -11.39 -5.41
C PRO A 157 12.59 -9.90 -5.42
N VAL A 158 11.33 -9.60 -5.13
CA VAL A 158 10.87 -8.25 -4.82
C VAL A 158 11.18 -7.95 -3.36
N THR A 159 11.82 -6.82 -3.12
CA THR A 159 12.25 -6.37 -1.79
C THR A 159 11.46 -5.20 -1.25
N SER A 160 10.84 -4.41 -2.13
CA SER A 160 10.01 -3.27 -1.77
C SER A 160 8.77 -3.18 -2.63
N LEU A 161 7.65 -2.88 -1.99
CA LEU A 161 6.40 -2.52 -2.62
C LEU A 161 6.10 -1.06 -2.26
N GLU A 162 6.01 -0.22 -3.26
CA GLU A 162 5.65 1.19 -3.11
C GLU A 162 4.24 1.40 -3.59
N ILE A 163 3.43 2.09 -2.81
CA ILE A 163 2.01 2.29 -3.09
C ILE A 163 1.72 3.76 -2.99
N ASP A 164 1.31 4.35 -4.11
CA ASP A 164 0.83 5.72 -4.18
C ASP A 164 -0.69 5.74 -4.16
N LEU A 165 -1.23 6.50 -3.22
CA LEU A 165 -2.65 6.77 -3.10
C LEU A 165 -2.92 8.23 -3.52
N PRO A 166 -4.14 8.56 -3.98
CA PRO A 166 -4.54 9.95 -4.18
C PRO A 166 -4.31 10.80 -2.92
N ASP A 167 -3.80 12.01 -3.08
CA ASP A 167 -3.40 12.90 -1.98
C ASP A 167 -4.49 13.08 -0.91
N TRP A 168 -5.74 13.14 -1.32
CA TRP A 168 -6.86 13.30 -0.41
C TRP A 168 -7.10 12.07 0.48
N MET A 169 -6.71 10.88 0.05
CA MET A 169 -6.78 9.66 0.87
C MET A 169 -5.70 9.65 1.95
N CYS A 170 -4.55 10.29 1.69
CA CYS A 170 -3.43 10.34 2.64
C CYS A 170 -3.75 11.17 3.90
N VAL A 171 -4.78 12.03 3.86
CA VAL A 171 -5.22 12.81 5.03
C VAL A 171 -6.33 12.14 5.84
N LEU A 172 -6.89 11.02 5.34
CA LEU A 172 -7.90 10.26 6.06
C LEU A 172 -7.28 9.50 7.24
N PRO A 173 -8.01 9.35 8.35
CA PRO A 173 -7.55 8.51 9.45
C PRO A 173 -7.40 7.05 9.01
N ALA A 174 -6.46 6.34 9.62
CA ALA A 174 -6.19 4.94 9.30
C ALA A 174 -7.41 4.00 9.58
N GLU A 175 -8.27 4.44 10.48
CA GLU A 175 -9.52 3.76 10.86
C GLU A 175 -10.66 4.00 9.87
N SER A 176 -10.49 4.90 8.90
CA SER A 176 -11.50 5.11 7.86
C SER A 176 -11.74 3.81 7.10
N LYS A 177 -12.99 3.57 6.73
CA LYS A 177 -13.40 2.33 6.04
C LYS A 177 -12.56 2.08 4.78
N ILE A 178 -12.31 3.13 4.01
CA ILE A 178 -11.56 3.05 2.75
C ILE A 178 -10.11 2.64 2.99
N ILE A 179 -9.43 3.32 3.91
CA ILE A 179 -8.02 3.03 4.21
C ILE A 179 -7.89 1.63 4.83
N SER A 180 -8.82 1.25 5.72
CA SER A 180 -8.85 -0.10 6.29
C SER A 180 -9.00 -1.18 5.22
N GLU A 181 -9.91 -1.02 4.26
CA GLU A 181 -10.11 -1.95 3.14
C GLU A 181 -8.86 -2.07 2.26
N ILE A 182 -8.20 -0.94 1.94
CA ILE A 182 -6.95 -0.94 1.17
C ILE A 182 -5.86 -1.70 1.94
N LEU A 183 -5.68 -1.38 3.21
CA LEU A 183 -4.67 -2.03 4.05
C LEU A 183 -4.92 -3.53 4.23
N GLU A 184 -6.16 -3.96 4.36
CA GLU A 184 -6.51 -5.38 4.43
C GLU A 184 -6.16 -6.12 3.14
N LYS A 185 -6.51 -5.58 1.98
CA LYS A 185 -6.16 -6.15 0.67
C LYS A 185 -4.64 -6.22 0.48
N VAL A 186 -3.93 -5.14 0.75
CA VAL A 186 -2.46 -5.10 0.66
C VAL A 186 -1.82 -6.13 1.58
N ARG A 187 -2.25 -6.23 2.84
CA ARG A 187 -1.74 -7.22 3.80
C ARG A 187 -2.03 -8.66 3.38
N ALA A 188 -3.14 -8.90 2.70
CA ALA A 188 -3.51 -10.24 2.23
C ALA A 188 -2.68 -10.69 1.01
N VAL A 189 -2.24 -9.74 0.16
CA VAL A 189 -1.55 -10.01 -1.09
C VAL A 189 -0.04 -9.91 -0.97
N SER A 190 0.49 -8.92 -0.24
CA SER A 190 1.93 -8.68 -0.15
C SER A 190 2.76 -9.91 0.26
N PRO A 191 2.32 -10.81 1.16
CA PRO A 191 3.09 -12.03 1.47
C PRO A 191 3.15 -13.06 0.33
N LYS A 192 2.30 -12.91 -0.69
CA LYS A 192 2.25 -13.80 -1.86
C LYS A 192 3.16 -13.31 -2.99
N ILE A 193 3.58 -12.05 -2.94
CA ILE A 193 4.48 -11.45 -3.91
C ILE A 193 5.90 -11.74 -3.46
N CYS A 194 6.46 -12.83 -3.96
CA CYS A 194 7.83 -13.23 -3.67
C CYS A 194 8.81 -12.75 -4.72
N CYS A 195 8.40 -12.68 -5.97
CA CYS A 195 9.23 -12.27 -7.11
C CYS A 195 8.48 -11.31 -8.04
N ALA A 196 9.18 -10.72 -8.98
CA ALA A 196 8.61 -9.76 -9.92
C ALA A 196 7.46 -10.34 -10.77
N ARG A 197 7.46 -11.66 -11.02
CA ARG A 197 6.38 -12.37 -11.72
C ARG A 197 5.06 -12.36 -10.94
N ASP A 198 5.11 -12.28 -9.62
CA ASP A 198 3.92 -12.30 -8.76
C ASP A 198 3.25 -10.92 -8.63
N CYS A 199 3.90 -9.87 -9.11
CA CYS A 199 3.44 -8.49 -8.97
C CYS A 199 2.01 -8.24 -9.50
N PRO A 200 1.54 -8.87 -10.61
CA PRO A 200 0.16 -8.71 -11.07
C PRO A 200 -0.91 -9.11 -10.06
N LEU A 201 -0.57 -9.95 -9.05
CA LEU A 201 -1.50 -10.30 -7.98
C LEU A 201 -2.00 -9.08 -7.19
N MET A 202 -1.19 -8.02 -7.11
CA MET A 202 -1.63 -6.78 -6.47
C MET A 202 -2.70 -6.07 -7.31
N GLU A 203 -2.54 -6.02 -8.62
CA GLU A 203 -3.51 -5.44 -9.54
C GLU A 203 -4.83 -6.21 -9.50
N ASP A 204 -4.75 -7.56 -9.56
CA ASP A 204 -5.91 -8.45 -9.51
C ASP A 204 -6.74 -8.26 -8.23
N ALA A 205 -6.10 -7.98 -7.10
CA ALA A 205 -6.78 -7.74 -5.84
C ALA A 205 -7.60 -6.44 -5.82
N PHE A 206 -7.33 -5.52 -6.73
CA PHE A 206 -7.99 -4.22 -6.83
C PHE A 206 -8.81 -4.03 -8.12
N VAL A 207 -9.07 -5.09 -8.89
CA VAL A 207 -9.95 -5.05 -10.06
C VAL A 207 -11.39 -4.70 -9.67
N GLU A 208 -11.88 -5.29 -8.57
CA GLU A 208 -13.21 -5.03 -8.05
C GLU A 208 -13.12 -4.15 -6.79
N GLY A 209 -13.69 -2.96 -6.84
CA GLY A 209 -13.70 -2.03 -5.71
C GLY A 209 -13.89 -0.59 -6.13
N ASP A 210 -13.91 0.30 -5.16
CA ASP A 210 -14.01 1.74 -5.39
C ASP A 210 -12.64 2.39 -5.58
N VAL A 211 -11.58 1.67 -5.19
CA VAL A 211 -10.18 1.98 -5.45
C VAL A 211 -9.61 0.90 -6.36
N TYR A 212 -8.93 1.30 -7.41
CA TYR A 212 -8.34 0.40 -8.41
C TYR A 212 -6.89 0.79 -8.72
N CYS A 213 -6.12 -0.15 -9.21
CA CYS A 213 -4.76 0.11 -9.68
C CYS A 213 -4.84 0.79 -11.07
N GLU A 214 -4.38 2.03 -11.15
CA GLU A 214 -4.34 2.80 -12.39
C GLU A 214 -3.09 2.50 -13.21
N ALA A 215 -1.96 2.35 -12.53
CA ALA A 215 -0.68 2.02 -13.15
C ALA A 215 0.17 1.19 -12.20
N SER A 216 0.96 0.32 -12.79
CA SER A 216 1.99 -0.44 -12.09
C SER A 216 3.31 -0.38 -12.85
N GLU A 217 4.41 -0.26 -12.14
CA GLU A 217 5.76 -0.30 -12.68
C GLU A 217 6.59 -1.28 -11.84
N VAL A 218 7.04 -2.33 -12.49
CA VAL A 218 7.88 -3.35 -11.84
C VAL A 218 9.29 -3.22 -12.38
N ASN A 219 10.24 -2.96 -11.50
CA ASN A 219 11.65 -2.96 -11.83
C ASN A 219 12.34 -4.17 -11.17
N PRO A 220 12.45 -5.30 -11.89
CA PRO A 220 13.02 -6.51 -11.33
C PRO A 220 14.51 -6.35 -10.95
N ALA A 221 15.27 -5.52 -11.67
CA ALA A 221 16.67 -5.26 -11.37
C ALA A 221 16.85 -4.53 -10.03
N SER A 222 15.96 -3.57 -9.71
CA SER A 222 15.96 -2.91 -8.40
C SER A 222 15.19 -3.70 -7.33
N GLY A 223 14.35 -4.67 -7.73
CA GLY A 223 13.44 -5.41 -6.86
C GLY A 223 12.37 -4.54 -6.23
N CYS A 224 12.00 -3.47 -6.89
CA CYS A 224 10.95 -2.55 -6.48
C CYS A 224 9.75 -2.73 -7.40
N ALA A 225 8.57 -2.82 -6.82
CA ALA A 225 7.31 -2.72 -7.55
C ALA A 225 6.55 -1.51 -7.02
N HIS A 226 6.16 -0.63 -7.93
CA HIS A 226 5.45 0.60 -7.65
C HIS A 226 4.03 0.50 -8.22
N TYR A 227 3.04 0.84 -7.39
CA TYR A 227 1.62 0.81 -7.76
C TYR A 227 0.98 2.16 -7.49
N SER A 228 0.37 2.73 -8.51
CA SER A 228 -0.44 3.95 -8.39
C SER A 228 -1.91 3.58 -8.37
N PHE A 229 -2.60 3.95 -7.29
CA PHE A 229 -4.02 3.70 -7.15
C PHE A 229 -4.84 4.94 -7.44
N ALA A 230 -5.99 4.74 -8.05
CA ALA A 230 -6.99 5.78 -8.28
C ALA A 230 -8.33 5.39 -7.65
N ALA A 231 -9.16 6.40 -7.39
CA ALA A 231 -10.52 6.22 -6.91
C ALA A 231 -11.52 6.35 -8.05
N LYS A 232 -12.66 5.66 -7.96
CA LYS A 232 -13.78 5.88 -8.88
C LYS A 232 -14.28 7.31 -8.83
N GLU A 233 -14.77 7.77 -9.96
CA GLU A 233 -15.36 9.10 -10.09
C GLU A 233 -16.46 9.34 -9.04
N GLY A 234 -16.43 10.48 -8.41
CA GLY A 234 -17.39 10.86 -7.35
C GLY A 234 -17.06 10.38 -5.95
N MET A 235 -16.12 9.44 -5.79
CA MET A 235 -15.75 8.90 -4.47
C MET A 235 -15.19 9.99 -3.55
N PHE A 236 -14.37 10.89 -4.06
CA PHE A 236 -13.86 12.03 -3.31
C PHE A 236 -14.98 12.86 -2.66
N TYR A 237 -16.03 13.19 -3.43
CA TYR A 237 -17.14 13.97 -2.92
C TYR A 237 -18.02 13.20 -1.93
N SER A 238 -18.15 11.88 -2.11
CA SER A 238 -18.87 11.04 -1.15
C SER A 238 -18.20 11.07 0.22
N VAL A 239 -16.88 10.83 0.24
CA VAL A 239 -16.08 10.87 1.47
C VAL A 239 -16.09 12.26 2.09
N LEU A 240 -15.93 13.30 1.28
CA LEU A 240 -15.95 14.68 1.74
C LEU A 240 -17.30 15.05 2.37
N SER A 241 -18.40 14.52 1.79
CA SER A 241 -19.75 14.73 2.34
C SER A 241 -19.91 14.07 3.71
N GLU A 242 -19.39 12.85 3.88
CA GLU A 242 -19.41 12.13 5.16
C GLU A 242 -18.58 12.87 6.21
N GLU A 243 -17.37 13.26 5.89
CA GLU A 243 -16.45 13.97 6.80
C GLU A 243 -16.98 15.36 7.20
N CYS A 244 -17.62 16.07 6.28
CA CYS A 244 -18.14 17.40 6.53
C CYS A 244 -19.56 17.40 7.11
N GLY A 245 -20.28 16.29 7.08
CA GLY A 245 -21.70 16.21 7.44
C GLY A 245 -22.59 17.09 6.53
N ALA A 246 -22.20 17.26 5.26
CA ALA A 246 -22.86 18.14 4.31
C ALA A 246 -22.98 17.48 2.93
N ASP A 247 -24.02 17.81 2.16
CA ASP A 247 -24.20 17.29 0.81
C ASP A 247 -23.29 18.03 -0.18
N ILE A 248 -22.13 17.44 -0.48
CA ILE A 248 -21.11 17.95 -1.39
C ILE A 248 -20.93 16.95 -2.54
N SER A 249 -21.55 17.20 -3.68
CA SER A 249 -21.53 16.27 -4.82
C SER A 249 -20.66 16.72 -6.01
N ASP A 250 -20.21 17.96 -5.97
CA ASP A 250 -19.47 18.59 -7.08
C ASP A 250 -18.68 19.82 -6.60
N ASP A 251 -17.83 20.36 -7.49
CA ASP A 251 -17.01 21.56 -7.24
C ASP A 251 -17.83 22.78 -6.83
N LEU A 252 -19.03 22.94 -7.38
CA LEU A 252 -19.89 24.08 -7.08
C LEU A 252 -20.34 24.03 -5.61
N ARG A 253 -20.82 22.86 -5.17
CA ARG A 253 -21.25 22.64 -3.79
C ARG A 253 -20.09 22.72 -2.82
N LEU A 254 -18.92 22.18 -3.20
CA LEU A 254 -17.69 22.32 -2.42
C LEU A 254 -17.33 23.81 -2.22
N MET A 255 -17.35 24.61 -3.29
CA MET A 255 -17.06 26.04 -3.18
C MET A 255 -18.10 26.79 -2.34
N ALA A 256 -19.37 26.42 -2.44
CA ALA A 256 -20.42 26.99 -1.61
C ALA A 256 -20.21 26.64 -0.12
N TYR A 257 -19.86 25.38 0.17
CA TYR A 257 -19.54 24.92 1.51
C TYR A 257 -18.33 25.65 2.10
N VAL A 258 -17.22 25.75 1.35
CA VAL A 258 -16.01 26.48 1.79
C VAL A 258 -16.31 27.94 2.09
N ARG A 259 -17.18 28.60 1.29
CA ARG A 259 -17.61 29.97 1.55
C ARG A 259 -18.41 30.10 2.85
N SER A 260 -19.31 29.16 3.11
CA SER A 260 -20.09 29.15 4.37
C SER A 260 -19.16 28.91 5.57
N MET A 261 -18.21 28.01 5.45
CA MET A 261 -17.22 27.72 6.49
C MET A 261 -16.31 28.91 6.78
N LYS A 262 -15.98 29.74 5.79
CA LYS A 262 -15.22 30.97 5.99
C LYS A 262 -15.89 31.93 6.95
N GLU A 263 -17.20 32.12 6.81
CA GLU A 263 -17.98 33.01 7.71
C GLU A 263 -18.12 32.37 9.11
N ALA A 264 -18.41 31.06 9.17
CA ALA A 264 -18.45 30.33 10.44
C ALA A 264 -17.11 30.37 11.18
N LYS A 265 -15.99 30.22 10.45
CA LYS A 265 -14.65 30.31 11.02
C LYS A 265 -14.33 31.70 11.56
N LYS A 266 -14.67 32.78 10.84
CA LYS A 266 -14.51 34.16 11.35
C LYS A 266 -15.25 34.35 12.66
N PHE A 267 -16.47 33.84 12.72
CA PHE A 267 -17.28 33.92 13.94
C PHE A 267 -16.61 33.12 15.07
N TYR A 268 -16.24 31.87 14.81
CA TYR A 268 -15.56 31.02 15.80
C TYR A 268 -14.26 31.64 16.29
N ASP A 269 -13.40 32.13 15.39
CA ASP A 269 -12.13 32.76 15.75
C ASP A 269 -12.33 34.02 16.64
N LYS A 270 -13.45 34.77 16.42
CA LYS A 270 -13.80 35.92 17.25
C LYS A 270 -14.21 35.50 18.68
N PHE A 271 -14.92 34.39 18.83
CA PHE A 271 -15.47 33.94 20.10
C PHE A 271 -14.65 32.90 20.85
N ARG A 272 -13.71 32.24 20.18
CA ARG A 272 -12.93 31.10 20.71
C ARG A 272 -12.32 31.35 22.10
N GLY A 273 -11.68 32.52 22.31
CA GLY A 273 -11.07 32.84 23.57
C GLY A 273 -12.10 33.06 24.70
N ALA A 274 -13.23 33.68 24.37
CA ALA A 274 -14.29 33.87 25.33
C ALA A 274 -15.05 32.59 25.66
N LEU A 275 -15.21 31.67 24.68
CA LEU A 275 -15.77 30.34 24.92
C LEU A 275 -14.88 29.52 25.85
N ALA A 276 -13.57 29.45 25.60
CA ALA A 276 -12.63 28.75 26.46
C ALA A 276 -12.66 29.31 27.89
N SER A 277 -12.68 30.66 28.05
CA SER A 277 -12.75 31.30 29.35
C SER A 277 -14.08 31.02 30.06
N ALA A 278 -15.19 30.97 29.32
CA ALA A 278 -16.50 30.65 29.90
C ALA A 278 -16.56 29.18 30.34
N ASP A 279 -15.91 28.24 29.59
CA ASP A 279 -15.85 26.85 29.98
C ASP A 279 -15.01 26.63 31.27
N GLU A 280 -13.90 27.33 31.41
CA GLU A 280 -13.02 27.21 32.57
C GLU A 280 -13.54 27.95 33.82
N ASN A 281 -14.05 29.18 33.63
CA ASN A 281 -14.33 30.12 34.73
C ASN A 281 -15.81 30.50 34.85
N GLY A 282 -16.68 29.93 34.00
CA GLY A 282 -18.08 30.27 33.95
C GLY A 282 -18.40 31.59 33.23
N TYR A 283 -17.36 32.34 32.79
CA TYR A 283 -17.58 33.67 32.18
C TYR A 283 -16.48 34.00 31.16
N GLY A 284 -16.85 34.49 29.99
CA GLY A 284 -15.95 34.94 28.94
C GLY A 284 -16.36 36.23 28.29
N VAL A 285 -15.42 37.04 27.79
CA VAL A 285 -15.67 38.32 27.15
C VAL A 285 -14.94 38.38 25.82
N VAL A 286 -15.68 38.80 24.78
CA VAL A 286 -15.08 39.20 23.51
C VAL A 286 -14.99 40.72 23.51
N TYR A 287 -13.77 41.21 23.61
CA TYR A 287 -13.50 42.63 23.54
C TYR A 287 -13.61 43.14 22.12
N PRO A 288 -14.12 44.38 21.92
CA PRO A 288 -14.12 45.01 20.59
C PRO A 288 -12.68 45.25 20.10
N LYS A 289 -12.47 45.06 18.82
CA LYS A 289 -11.23 45.46 18.14
C LYS A 289 -11.36 46.92 17.64
N GLU A 290 -10.22 47.51 17.28
CA GLU A 290 -10.19 48.86 16.72
C GLU A 290 -11.12 49.01 15.49
N GLU A 291 -11.26 47.95 14.69
CA GLU A 291 -12.15 47.90 13.53
C GLU A 291 -13.64 47.95 13.88
N ASP A 292 -13.98 47.52 15.10
CA ASP A 292 -15.37 47.50 15.61
C ASP A 292 -15.77 48.84 16.27
N MET A 293 -14.83 49.80 16.41
CA MET A 293 -15.04 51.07 17.10
C MET A 293 -15.58 52.13 16.16
N VAL A 294 -16.66 52.73 16.56
CA VAL A 294 -17.28 53.89 15.87
C VAL A 294 -16.87 55.16 16.60
N LEU A 295 -16.06 56.00 15.95
CA LEU A 295 -15.62 57.27 16.48
C LEU A 295 -16.79 58.27 16.42
N GLN A 296 -17.10 58.91 17.57
CA GLN A 296 -18.04 60.01 17.62
C GLN A 296 -17.37 61.32 17.22
N PRO A 297 -18.10 62.33 16.77
CA PRO A 297 -17.57 63.64 16.47
C PRO A 297 -16.74 64.21 17.65
N PRO A 298 -15.59 64.78 17.43
CA PRO A 298 -14.75 65.35 18.49
C PRO A 298 -15.45 66.56 19.19
N GLU A 299 -15.47 66.53 20.50
CA GLU A 299 -16.01 67.59 21.32
C GLU A 299 -14.88 68.52 21.83
N LEU A 300 -15.04 69.83 21.64
CA LEU A 300 -14.16 70.83 22.21
C LEU A 300 -14.59 71.17 23.64
N VAL A 301 -13.73 70.86 24.60
CA VAL A 301 -14.03 71.11 26.03
C VAL A 301 -13.09 72.20 26.53
N ARG A 302 -13.69 73.30 26.99
CA ARG A 302 -12.99 74.42 27.64
C ARG A 302 -13.14 74.37 29.14
N ARG A 303 -12.05 74.34 29.87
CA ARG A 303 -12.00 74.44 31.34
C ARG A 303 -11.08 75.60 31.70
N GLY A 304 -11.66 76.78 32.01
CA GLY A 304 -10.94 77.99 32.27
C GLY A 304 -10.16 78.47 31.04
N THR A 305 -8.86 78.65 31.13
CA THR A 305 -7.95 79.02 30.04
C THR A 305 -7.44 77.86 29.21
N ARG A 306 -7.78 76.60 29.56
CA ARG A 306 -7.32 75.40 28.85
C ARG A 306 -8.38 74.91 27.91
N THR A 307 -8.00 74.64 26.68
CA THR A 307 -8.86 74.03 25.67
C THR A 307 -8.33 72.62 25.39
N SER A 308 -9.17 71.59 25.43
CA SER A 308 -8.87 70.20 25.11
C SER A 308 -9.89 69.62 24.14
N VAL A 309 -9.49 68.63 23.36
CA VAL A 309 -10.37 67.88 22.48
C VAL A 309 -10.69 66.57 23.17
N LYS A 310 -12.00 66.25 23.30
CA LYS A 310 -12.48 64.96 23.82
C LYS A 310 -12.88 64.10 22.62
N LEU A 311 -12.25 62.96 22.52
CA LEU A 311 -12.58 61.91 21.56
C LEU A 311 -13.39 60.84 22.28
N LYS A 312 -14.45 60.37 21.66
CA LYS A 312 -15.27 59.26 22.13
C LYS A 312 -15.35 58.21 21.06
N ALA A 313 -15.31 56.94 21.44
CA ALA A 313 -15.57 55.82 20.57
C ALA A 313 -16.56 54.89 21.25
N ASP A 314 -17.53 54.40 20.49
CA ASP A 314 -18.49 53.39 20.93
C ASP A 314 -18.15 52.06 20.26
N ALA A 315 -18.21 50.96 21.02
CA ALA A 315 -18.04 49.62 20.54
C ALA A 315 -18.85 48.64 21.36
N SER A 316 -19.33 47.57 20.72
CA SER A 316 -20.07 46.50 21.40
C SER A 316 -19.11 45.40 21.85
N SER A 317 -19.29 44.93 23.09
CA SER A 317 -18.63 43.69 23.58
C SER A 317 -19.68 42.57 23.69
N TYR A 318 -19.20 41.31 23.55
CA TYR A 318 -20.06 40.16 23.84
C TYR A 318 -19.63 39.52 25.14
N HIS A 319 -20.62 39.13 25.95
CA HIS A 319 -20.41 38.47 27.24
C HIS A 319 -21.02 37.07 27.18
N LEU A 320 -20.26 36.06 27.43
CA LEU A 320 -20.63 34.65 27.46
C LEU A 320 -20.68 34.21 28.92
N ILE A 321 -21.78 33.60 29.32
CA ILE A 321 -21.98 33.11 30.69
C ILE A 321 -22.32 31.62 30.57
N LYS A 322 -21.59 30.78 31.26
CA LYS A 322 -21.91 29.35 31.39
C LYS A 322 -22.85 29.20 32.59
N ILE A 323 -23.99 28.64 32.34
CA ILE A 323 -25.01 28.40 33.38
C ILE A 323 -25.29 26.90 33.39
N ASP A 324 -25.15 26.29 34.55
CA ASP A 324 -25.55 24.89 34.74
C ASP A 324 -27.07 24.85 34.91
N VAL A 325 -27.75 24.18 34.00
CA VAL A 325 -29.20 23.97 34.03
C VAL A 325 -29.44 22.58 34.60
N HIS A 326 -30.18 22.52 35.69
CA HIS A 326 -30.66 21.26 36.23
C HIS A 326 -32.12 21.09 35.76
N SER A 327 -32.40 19.97 35.10
CA SER A 327 -33.70 19.57 34.66
C SER A 327 -34.12 18.29 35.39
N GLU A 328 -35.29 18.30 35.98
CA GLU A 328 -35.87 17.14 36.65
C GLU A 328 -37.18 16.77 35.92
N VAL A 329 -37.28 15.55 35.47
CA VAL A 329 -38.45 14.99 34.80
C VAL A 329 -38.88 13.73 35.53
N CYS A 330 -40.17 13.67 35.90
CA CYS A 330 -40.78 12.50 36.49
C CYS A 330 -41.66 11.80 35.44
N PRO A 331 -41.09 10.93 34.59
CA PRO A 331 -41.82 10.31 33.48
C PRO A 331 -42.90 9.35 33.93
N VAL A 332 -42.83 8.88 35.17
CA VAL A 332 -43.81 7.97 35.74
C VAL A 332 -44.19 8.42 37.15
N SER A 333 -45.49 8.71 37.35
CA SER A 333 -46.04 8.96 38.67
C SER A 333 -47.36 8.22 38.83
N GLY A 334 -47.47 7.42 39.89
CA GLY A 334 -48.69 6.69 40.19
C GLY A 334 -48.50 5.68 41.34
N GLU A 335 -49.60 5.33 42.04
CA GLU A 335 -49.63 4.42 43.18
C GLU A 335 -49.82 2.96 42.78
N SER A 336 -49.82 2.65 41.48
CA SER A 336 -50.08 1.27 41.00
C SER A 336 -48.81 0.45 40.89
N ALA A 337 -48.89 -0.88 41.12
CA ALA A 337 -47.79 -1.82 40.91
C ALA A 337 -47.20 -1.74 39.48
N ARG A 338 -48.04 -1.37 38.50
CA ARG A 338 -47.61 -1.16 37.11
C ARG A 338 -46.69 0.08 36.94
N SER A 339 -46.93 1.15 37.68
CA SER A 339 -46.08 2.34 37.67
C SER A 339 -44.71 2.04 38.29
N GLU A 340 -44.67 1.20 39.31
CA GLU A 340 -43.43 0.76 39.96
C GLU A 340 -42.60 -0.14 39.01
N GLU A 341 -43.26 -1.02 38.26
CA GLU A 341 -42.57 -1.89 37.29
C GLU A 341 -41.99 -1.08 36.14
N ILE A 342 -42.70 -0.05 35.60
CA ILE A 342 -42.19 0.82 34.56
C ILE A 342 -41.02 1.64 35.08
N ALA A 343 -41.11 2.19 36.30
CA ALA A 343 -40.03 2.96 36.90
C ALA A 343 -38.77 2.13 37.09
N ARG A 344 -38.89 0.89 37.53
CA ARG A 344 -37.75 -0.06 37.64
C ARG A 344 -37.15 -0.36 36.27
N GLY A 345 -37.99 -0.58 35.23
CA GLY A 345 -37.51 -0.76 33.85
C GLY A 345 -36.66 0.39 33.32
N ILE A 346 -37.02 1.64 33.69
CA ILE A 346 -36.23 2.82 33.31
C ILE A 346 -34.87 2.83 34.03
N VAL A 347 -34.86 2.52 35.33
CA VAL A 347 -33.61 2.43 36.11
C VAL A 347 -32.69 1.34 35.57
N ASP A 348 -33.24 0.16 35.31
CA ASP A 348 -32.51 -0.97 34.74
C ASP A 348 -31.93 -0.64 33.33
N SER A 349 -32.65 0.17 32.55
CA SER A 349 -32.18 0.64 31.24
C SER A 349 -31.03 1.65 31.37
N TYR A 350 -31.10 2.55 32.34
CA TYR A 350 -30.03 3.48 32.64
C TYR A 350 -28.73 2.77 33.08
N GLU A 351 -28.86 1.73 33.92
CA GLU A 351 -27.68 0.93 34.36
C GLU A 351 -27.00 0.19 33.20
N LYS A 352 -27.74 -0.13 32.12
CA LYS A 352 -27.20 -0.81 30.94
C LYS A 352 -26.62 0.16 29.90
N ASP A 353 -27.33 1.24 29.63
CA ASP A 353 -26.94 2.26 28.64
C ASP A 353 -27.63 3.59 28.98
N ALA A 354 -26.88 4.47 29.63
CA ALA A 354 -27.37 5.78 30.05
C ALA A 354 -27.72 6.69 28.83
N GLU A 355 -27.02 6.51 27.68
CA GLU A 355 -27.26 7.32 26.49
C GLU A 355 -28.53 6.91 25.76
N ALA A 356 -28.95 5.65 25.85
CA ALA A 356 -30.19 5.19 25.23
C ALA A 356 -31.45 5.88 25.78
N LEU A 357 -31.42 6.41 27.01
CA LEU A 357 -32.51 7.16 27.58
C LEU A 357 -32.79 8.52 26.92
N TRP A 358 -31.75 9.15 26.38
CA TRP A 358 -31.90 10.44 25.66
C TRP A 358 -32.62 10.31 24.32
N ASN A 359 -32.62 9.08 23.75
CA ASN A 359 -33.30 8.78 22.49
C ASN A 359 -34.74 8.33 22.66
N THR A 360 -35.27 8.34 23.89
CA THR A 360 -36.67 8.06 24.17
C THR A 360 -37.44 9.36 24.28
N ASP A 361 -38.68 9.41 23.74
CA ASP A 361 -39.57 10.58 23.77
C ASP A 361 -40.01 11.01 25.20
N MET A 362 -39.12 10.84 26.17
CA MET A 362 -39.39 11.13 27.58
C MET A 362 -38.86 12.49 28.05
N PHE A 363 -38.12 13.21 27.19
CA PHE A 363 -37.57 14.55 27.48
C PHE A 363 -38.05 15.59 26.50
#